data_2b22ac974b01519ec3e15e00becd1c31
#
_entry.id   2b22ac974b01519ec3e15e00becd1c31
#
_cell.length_a   1.000
_cell.length_b   1.000
_cell.length_c   1.000
_cell.angle_alpha   90.00
_cell.angle_beta   90.00
_cell.angle_gamma   90.00
#
_symmetry.space_group_name_H-M   'P 1'
#
loop_
_entity.id
_entity.type
_entity.pdbx_description
1 polymer ?
#
loop_
_entity_poly.entity_id
_entity_poly.type
_entity_poly.pdbx_seq_one_letter_code
_entity_poly.pdbx_strand_id
1 'polypeptide(L)'
;MSPALKQRIVAAVGGGAIAIATVMVAGKDGLEGREYVPYRDVVGVLTVCDGHTGKDIIPGKRYTDDECDALTQADMTRIARQIDPHIKVNTTDTQRAAIYSFAYNVGPSAAIKSTLMKKLNDGDYVGACNELKRWIYAGGKKWRGLMSRREVEHQVCMWDRQ
;
A
#
# COMPACT_ATOMS: atom_id res chain seq x y z
N MET A 1 -7.78 -8.54 8.94
CA MET A 1 -7.00 -9.15 7.82
C MET A 1 -7.51 -10.57 7.56
N SER A 2 -7.70 -10.95 6.29
CA SER A 2 -8.11 -12.32 5.95
C SER A 2 -6.99 -13.34 6.23
N PRO A 3 -7.33 -14.62 6.53
CA PRO A 3 -6.31 -15.66 6.70
C PRO A 3 -5.41 -15.84 5.47
N ALA A 4 -5.98 -15.76 4.26
CA ALA A 4 -5.23 -15.87 3.01
C ALA A 4 -4.20 -14.75 2.86
N LEU A 5 -4.59 -13.50 3.11
CA LEU A 5 -3.66 -12.36 3.06
C LEU A 5 -2.58 -12.49 4.12
N LYS A 6 -2.94 -12.92 5.33
CA LYS A 6 -1.97 -13.15 6.42
C LYS A 6 -0.90 -14.16 6.02
N GLN A 7 -1.29 -15.30 5.44
CA GLN A 7 -0.35 -16.33 4.97
C GLN A 7 0.59 -15.79 3.88
N ARG A 8 0.07 -15.02 2.93
CA ARG A 8 0.88 -14.39 1.88
C ARG A 8 1.90 -13.41 2.45
N ILE A 9 1.51 -12.60 3.43
CA ILE A 9 2.41 -11.67 4.12
C ILE A 9 3.51 -12.44 4.86
N VAL A 10 3.17 -13.48 5.62
CA VAL A 10 4.16 -14.32 6.31
C VAL A 10 5.18 -14.89 5.33
N ALA A 11 4.73 -15.38 4.18
CA ALA A 11 5.62 -15.91 3.14
C ALA A 11 6.53 -14.82 2.53
N ALA A 12 6.12 -13.58 2.55
CA ALA A 12 6.87 -12.45 1.98
C ALA A 12 7.86 -11.79 2.96
N VAL A 13 7.81 -12.13 4.25
CA VAL A 13 8.65 -11.47 5.29
C VAL A 13 10.14 -11.54 4.95
N GLY A 14 10.64 -12.66 4.43
CA GLY A 14 12.04 -12.81 4.01
C GLY A 14 12.44 -11.99 2.78
N GLY A 15 11.49 -11.42 2.04
CA GLY A 15 11.71 -10.61 0.84
C GLY A 15 11.85 -9.10 1.09
N GLY A 16 11.74 -8.67 2.34
CA GLY A 16 11.85 -7.26 2.72
C GLY A 16 10.57 -6.43 2.51
N ALA A 17 10.65 -5.16 2.85
CA ALA A 17 9.50 -4.25 2.92
C ALA A 17 8.72 -4.12 1.60
N ILE A 18 9.42 -4.05 0.45
CA ILE A 18 8.76 -3.94 -0.87
C ILE A 18 7.97 -5.21 -1.19
N ALA A 19 8.52 -6.40 -0.90
CA ALA A 19 7.83 -7.67 -1.13
C ALA A 19 6.55 -7.77 -0.28
N ILE A 20 6.65 -7.42 1.00
CA ILE A 20 5.50 -7.42 1.92
C ILE A 20 4.44 -6.43 1.41
N ALA A 21 4.81 -5.20 1.09
CA ALA A 21 3.88 -4.18 0.62
C ALA A 21 3.20 -4.57 -0.70
N THR A 22 3.96 -5.15 -1.62
CA THR A 22 3.40 -5.68 -2.89
C THR A 22 2.34 -6.74 -2.62
N VAL A 23 2.64 -7.69 -1.75
CA VAL A 23 1.67 -8.75 -1.37
C VAL A 23 0.44 -8.19 -0.67
N MET A 24 0.58 -7.13 0.14
CA MET A 24 -0.57 -6.47 0.79
C MET A 24 -1.54 -5.90 -0.23
N VAL A 25 -1.03 -5.35 -1.32
CA VAL A 25 -1.81 -4.61 -2.31
C VAL A 25 -2.31 -5.52 -3.43
N ALA A 26 -1.48 -6.44 -3.90
CA ALA A 26 -1.66 -7.22 -5.13
C ALA A 26 -2.68 -8.34 -5.04
N GLY A 27 -3.34 -8.60 -6.15
CA GLY A 27 -4.19 -9.77 -6.38
C GLY A 27 -5.57 -9.65 -5.77
N LYS A 28 -6.37 -10.69 -5.96
CA LYS A 28 -7.78 -10.75 -5.53
C LYS A 28 -7.97 -10.68 -4.00
N ASP A 29 -6.97 -11.11 -3.24
CA ASP A 29 -6.97 -11.07 -1.77
C ASP A 29 -6.24 -9.83 -1.22
N GLY A 30 -5.71 -8.98 -2.12
CA GLY A 30 -5.01 -7.75 -1.78
C GLY A 30 -5.95 -6.60 -1.41
N LEU A 31 -5.35 -5.50 -0.98
CA LEU A 31 -6.09 -4.30 -0.54
C LEU A 31 -6.68 -3.48 -1.69
N GLU A 32 -6.11 -3.61 -2.90
CA GLU A 32 -6.68 -3.07 -4.14
C GLU A 32 -7.53 -4.15 -4.80
N GLY A 33 -8.46 -3.86 -5.59
CA GLY A 33 -9.13 -4.84 -6.45
C GLY A 33 -8.33 -5.03 -7.73
N ARG A 34 -8.20 -6.28 -8.22
CA ARG A 34 -7.48 -6.54 -9.48
C ARG A 34 -8.43 -6.53 -10.67
N GLU A 35 -8.15 -5.64 -11.63
CA GLU A 35 -8.84 -5.54 -12.90
C GLU A 35 -7.89 -5.88 -14.05
N TYR A 36 -8.19 -6.94 -14.79
CA TYR A 36 -7.29 -7.46 -15.83
C TYR A 36 -7.36 -6.72 -17.17
N VAL A 37 -8.41 -5.93 -17.38
CA VAL A 37 -8.59 -5.12 -18.58
C VAL A 37 -8.58 -3.65 -18.20
N PRO A 38 -7.81 -2.81 -18.91
CA PRO A 38 -7.74 -1.39 -18.60
C PRO A 38 -9.11 -0.72 -18.60
N TYR A 39 -9.34 0.11 -17.62
CA TYR A 39 -10.56 0.90 -17.44
C TYR A 39 -10.20 2.35 -17.07
N ARG A 40 -11.16 3.26 -17.23
CA ARG A 40 -11.01 4.61 -16.72
C ARG A 40 -11.61 4.70 -15.32
N ASP A 41 -10.82 5.21 -14.39
CA ASP A 41 -11.27 5.46 -13.04
C ASP A 41 -12.28 6.62 -12.95
N VAL A 42 -12.73 6.95 -11.74
CA VAL A 42 -13.75 8.00 -11.50
C VAL A 42 -13.33 9.41 -11.94
N VAL A 43 -12.02 9.64 -12.12
CA VAL A 43 -11.46 10.91 -12.62
C VAL A 43 -10.95 10.80 -14.06
N GLY A 44 -11.23 9.68 -14.73
CA GLY A 44 -10.92 9.47 -16.15
C GLY A 44 -9.48 8.98 -16.43
N VAL A 45 -8.71 8.61 -15.41
CA VAL A 45 -7.35 8.08 -15.58
C VAL A 45 -7.41 6.61 -16.00
N LEU A 46 -6.66 6.27 -17.06
CA LEU A 46 -6.53 4.87 -17.51
C LEU A 46 -5.77 4.06 -16.45
N THR A 47 -6.41 2.97 -16.00
CA THR A 47 -5.96 2.18 -14.86
C THR A 47 -6.09 0.70 -15.18
N VAL A 48 -5.20 -0.14 -14.66
CA VAL A 48 -5.25 -1.60 -14.82
C VAL A 48 -4.63 -2.31 -13.61
N CYS A 49 -4.86 -3.58 -13.50
CA CYS A 49 -4.31 -4.46 -12.45
C CYS A 49 -4.72 -3.98 -11.05
N ASP A 50 -3.78 -3.77 -10.16
CA ASP A 50 -4.03 -3.37 -8.77
C ASP A 50 -3.97 -1.84 -8.61
N GLY A 51 -4.52 -1.10 -9.59
CA GLY A 51 -4.51 0.36 -9.58
C GLY A 51 -3.32 0.99 -10.30
N HIS A 52 -2.60 0.23 -11.14
CA HIS A 52 -1.51 0.78 -11.95
C HIS A 52 -2.04 1.80 -12.96
N THR A 53 -1.39 2.95 -13.02
CA THR A 53 -1.63 4.01 -14.00
C THR A 53 -0.32 4.35 -14.73
N GLY A 54 -0.40 4.64 -16.00
CA GLY A 54 0.80 5.00 -16.76
C GLY A 54 0.57 5.00 -18.26
N LYS A 55 1.53 5.54 -18.99
CA LYS A 55 1.52 5.58 -20.46
C LYS A 55 1.83 4.23 -21.10
N ASP A 56 2.33 3.29 -20.33
CA ASP A 56 2.67 1.93 -20.71
C ASP A 56 1.44 1.00 -20.77
N ILE A 57 0.29 1.45 -20.28
CA ILE A 57 -0.96 0.68 -20.35
C ILE A 57 -1.43 0.58 -21.80
N ILE A 58 -1.66 -0.65 -22.27
CA ILE A 58 -2.19 -0.94 -23.61
C ILE A 58 -3.71 -1.08 -23.51
N PRO A 59 -4.49 -0.11 -24.06
CA PRO A 59 -5.96 -0.20 -24.03
C PRO A 59 -6.46 -1.48 -24.73
N GLY A 60 -7.46 -2.13 -24.14
CA GLY A 60 -8.06 -3.35 -24.68
C GLY A 60 -7.27 -4.63 -24.43
N LYS A 61 -6.03 -4.55 -23.95
CA LYS A 61 -5.24 -5.73 -23.59
C LYS A 61 -5.80 -6.39 -22.33
N ARG A 62 -5.89 -7.71 -22.29
CA ARG A 62 -6.10 -8.48 -21.06
C ARG A 62 -4.74 -8.84 -20.45
N TYR A 63 -4.48 -8.33 -19.26
CA TYR A 63 -3.26 -8.60 -18.50
C TYR A 63 -3.36 -9.93 -17.75
N THR A 64 -2.25 -10.62 -17.59
CA THR A 64 -2.14 -11.83 -16.76
C THR A 64 -1.83 -11.47 -15.30
N ASP A 65 -1.93 -12.44 -14.40
CA ASP A 65 -1.54 -12.25 -13.00
C ASP A 65 -0.06 -11.87 -12.88
N ASP A 66 0.83 -12.55 -13.62
CA ASP A 66 2.27 -12.25 -13.60
C ASP A 66 2.58 -10.84 -14.10
N GLU A 67 1.88 -10.38 -15.15
CA GLU A 67 2.01 -9.01 -15.64
C GLU A 67 1.52 -7.99 -14.60
N CYS A 68 0.40 -8.26 -13.94
CA CYS A 68 -0.11 -7.41 -12.87
C CYS A 68 0.83 -7.37 -11.67
N ASP A 69 1.37 -8.51 -11.25
CA ASP A 69 2.32 -8.58 -10.13
C ASP A 69 3.59 -7.77 -10.44
N ALA A 70 4.10 -7.86 -11.67
CA ALA A 70 5.26 -7.09 -12.11
C ALA A 70 4.99 -5.57 -12.09
N LEU A 71 3.83 -5.14 -12.56
CA LEU A 71 3.43 -3.72 -12.52
C LEU A 71 3.29 -3.21 -11.08
N THR A 72 2.63 -3.96 -10.22
CA THR A 72 2.44 -3.59 -8.81
C THR A 72 3.77 -3.53 -8.07
N GLN A 73 4.69 -4.47 -8.32
CA GLN A 73 6.03 -4.44 -7.74
C GLN A 73 6.84 -3.23 -8.22
N ALA A 74 6.77 -2.90 -9.50
CA ALA A 74 7.44 -1.72 -10.05
C ALA A 74 6.89 -0.41 -9.45
N ASP A 75 5.57 -0.31 -9.29
CA ASP A 75 4.93 0.83 -8.65
C ASP A 75 5.34 0.94 -7.17
N MET A 76 5.38 -0.17 -6.45
CA MET A 76 5.79 -0.21 -5.05
C MET A 76 7.25 0.20 -4.88
N THR A 77 8.14 -0.25 -5.78
CA THR A 77 9.54 0.16 -5.81
C THR A 77 9.69 1.66 -6.02
N ARG A 78 8.89 2.24 -6.91
CA ARG A 78 8.87 3.69 -7.16
C ARG A 78 8.39 4.46 -5.94
N ILE A 79 7.36 3.98 -5.25
CA ILE A 79 6.88 4.57 -4.00
C ILE A 79 7.95 4.50 -2.91
N ALA A 80 8.60 3.35 -2.74
CA ALA A 80 9.68 3.18 -1.77
C ALA A 80 10.79 4.21 -1.98
N ARG A 81 11.23 4.43 -3.23
CA ARG A 81 12.24 5.43 -3.56
C ARG A 81 11.84 6.86 -3.18
N GLN A 82 10.55 7.19 -3.22
CA GLN A 82 10.04 8.50 -2.83
C GLN A 82 9.90 8.64 -1.31
N ILE A 83 9.54 7.55 -0.62
CA ILE A 83 9.28 7.55 0.83
C ILE A 83 10.58 7.44 1.64
N ASP A 84 11.50 6.56 1.25
CA ASP A 84 12.69 6.22 2.03
C ASP A 84 13.57 7.42 2.43
N PRO A 85 13.80 8.43 1.58
CA PRO A 85 14.57 9.61 1.98
C PRO A 85 13.95 10.41 3.14
N HIS A 86 12.65 10.23 3.39
CA HIS A 86 11.91 10.93 4.43
C HIS A 86 11.82 10.15 5.76
N ILE A 87 12.21 8.86 5.77
CA ILE A 87 12.30 8.06 6.99
C ILE A 87 13.69 8.25 7.59
N LYS A 88 13.76 8.91 8.76
CA LYS A 88 15.02 9.31 9.42
C LYS A 88 15.41 8.40 10.59
N VAL A 89 14.62 7.37 10.86
CA VAL A 89 14.80 6.41 11.97
C VAL A 89 14.86 4.99 11.45
N ASN A 90 15.40 4.07 12.25
CA ASN A 90 15.34 2.65 11.93
C ASN A 90 13.91 2.14 12.02
N THR A 91 13.50 1.40 11.01
CA THR A 91 12.18 0.77 10.93
C THR A 91 12.31 -0.70 10.59
N THR A 92 11.36 -1.52 11.05
CA THR A 92 11.25 -2.91 10.59
C THR A 92 10.70 -2.95 9.16
N ASP A 93 10.89 -4.07 8.48
CA ASP A 93 10.33 -4.27 7.13
C ASP A 93 8.80 -4.21 7.13
N THR A 94 8.16 -4.69 8.19
CA THR A 94 6.70 -4.64 8.33
C THR A 94 6.19 -3.21 8.54
N GLN A 95 6.88 -2.41 9.37
CA GLN A 95 6.55 -0.99 9.52
C GLN A 95 6.68 -0.25 8.20
N ARG A 96 7.79 -0.47 7.50
CA ARG A 96 8.07 0.16 6.19
C ARG A 96 7.06 -0.27 5.13
N ALA A 97 6.72 -1.56 5.09
CA ALA A 97 5.72 -2.09 4.18
C ALA A 97 4.32 -1.47 4.37
N ALA A 98 3.91 -1.29 5.63
CA ALA A 98 2.65 -0.62 5.94
C ALA A 98 2.63 0.84 5.45
N ILE A 99 3.75 1.55 5.59
CA ILE A 99 3.91 2.93 5.09
C ILE A 99 3.85 2.97 3.56
N TYR A 100 4.49 2.02 2.87
CA TYR A 100 4.44 1.93 1.41
C TYR A 100 3.02 1.64 0.91
N SER A 101 2.30 0.70 1.55
CA SER A 101 0.89 0.43 1.24
C SER A 101 0.01 1.66 1.44
N PHE A 102 0.22 2.36 2.54
CA PHE A 102 -0.47 3.62 2.82
C PHE A 102 -0.18 4.68 1.73
N ALA A 103 1.09 4.88 1.38
CA ALA A 103 1.51 5.81 0.34
C ALA A 103 1.00 5.42 -1.06
N TYR A 104 0.87 4.12 -1.33
CA TYR A 104 0.26 3.61 -2.56
C TYR A 104 -1.18 4.11 -2.72
N ASN A 105 -1.94 4.14 -1.62
CA ASN A 105 -3.34 4.56 -1.61
C ASN A 105 -3.53 6.07 -1.58
N VAL A 106 -2.82 6.79 -0.69
CA VAL A 106 -3.05 8.24 -0.49
C VAL A 106 -2.13 9.11 -1.34
N GLY A 107 -1.14 8.53 -1.97
CA GLY A 107 -0.07 9.21 -2.69
C GLY A 107 1.15 9.50 -1.81
N PRO A 108 2.38 9.42 -2.37
CA PRO A 108 3.61 9.66 -1.61
C PRO A 108 3.68 11.04 -0.95
N SER A 109 3.22 12.07 -1.63
CA SER A 109 3.24 13.45 -1.09
C SER A 109 2.41 13.58 0.19
N ALA A 110 1.19 13.04 0.21
CA ALA A 110 0.33 13.05 1.40
C ALA A 110 0.94 12.22 2.53
N ALA A 111 1.49 11.05 2.23
CA ALA A 111 2.16 10.21 3.21
C ALA A 111 3.37 10.91 3.85
N ILE A 112 4.21 11.56 3.06
CA ILE A 112 5.40 12.30 3.52
C ILE A 112 5.01 13.44 4.47
N LYS A 113 3.93 14.16 4.16
CA LYS A 113 3.44 15.31 4.95
C LYS A 113 2.57 14.92 6.15
N SER A 114 2.28 13.63 6.32
CA SER A 114 1.35 13.16 7.33
C SER A 114 1.90 13.23 8.75
N THR A 115 1.00 13.29 9.73
CA THR A 115 1.35 13.16 11.15
C THR A 115 1.97 11.80 11.45
N LEU A 116 1.64 10.75 10.68
CA LEU A 116 2.29 9.44 10.76
C LEU A 116 3.80 9.58 10.57
N MET A 117 4.24 10.22 9.49
CA MET A 117 5.66 10.40 9.18
C MET A 117 6.37 11.22 10.25
N LYS A 118 5.72 12.26 10.76
CA LYS A 118 6.27 13.06 11.87
C LYS A 118 6.48 12.23 13.13
N LYS A 119 5.47 11.49 13.59
CA LYS A 119 5.57 10.62 14.77
C LYS A 119 6.63 9.54 14.59
N LEU A 120 6.69 8.94 13.40
CA LEU A 120 7.69 7.93 13.07
C LEU A 120 9.10 8.49 13.28
N ASN A 121 9.39 9.66 12.71
CA ASN A 121 10.71 10.30 12.80
C ASN A 121 11.03 10.84 14.19
N ASP A 122 10.03 11.08 15.03
CA ASP A 122 10.17 11.40 16.45
C ASP A 122 10.42 10.13 17.32
N GLY A 123 10.42 8.93 16.72
CA GLY A 123 10.61 7.65 17.40
C GLY A 123 9.34 7.10 18.06
N ASP A 124 8.19 7.74 17.85
CA ASP A 124 6.88 7.25 18.32
C ASP A 124 6.28 6.26 17.30
N TYR A 125 6.83 5.06 17.27
CA TYR A 125 6.42 4.02 16.32
C TYR A 125 4.95 3.59 16.51
N VAL A 126 4.52 3.44 17.75
CA VAL A 126 3.13 3.04 18.07
C VAL A 126 2.16 4.15 17.67
N GLY A 127 2.47 5.40 18.01
CA GLY A 127 1.68 6.54 17.61
C GLY A 127 1.62 6.72 16.11
N ALA A 128 2.73 6.48 15.40
CA ALA A 128 2.77 6.51 13.93
C ALA A 128 1.84 5.46 13.33
N CYS A 129 1.91 4.20 13.77
CA CYS A 129 1.02 3.14 13.30
C CYS A 129 -0.47 3.47 13.57
N ASN A 130 -0.77 4.05 14.74
CA ASN A 130 -2.13 4.43 15.10
C ASN A 130 -2.69 5.56 14.22
N GLU A 131 -1.85 6.44 13.67
CA GLU A 131 -2.28 7.50 12.75
C GLU A 131 -2.92 6.95 11.48
N LEU A 132 -2.58 5.74 11.03
CA LEU A 132 -3.22 5.08 9.88
C LEU A 132 -4.75 5.08 10.01
N LYS A 133 -5.28 4.79 11.19
CA LYS A 133 -6.73 4.66 11.45
C LYS A 133 -7.51 5.96 11.24
N ARG A 134 -6.85 7.09 11.11
CA ARG A 134 -7.49 8.39 10.84
C ARG A 134 -7.81 8.61 9.35
N TRP A 135 -7.16 7.86 8.45
CA TRP A 135 -7.29 8.02 7.00
C TRP A 135 -8.41 7.16 6.41
N ILE A 136 -9.62 7.38 6.90
CA ILE A 136 -10.81 6.59 6.57
C ILE A 136 -11.91 7.42 5.88
N TYR A 137 -11.63 8.67 5.54
CA TYR A 137 -12.59 9.58 4.93
C TYR A 137 -12.27 9.80 3.45
N ALA A 138 -13.32 9.87 2.62
CA ALA A 138 -13.26 10.37 1.26
C ALA A 138 -14.53 11.19 0.99
N GLY A 139 -14.36 12.40 0.43
CA GLY A 139 -15.48 13.32 0.23
C GLY A 139 -16.22 13.68 1.54
N GLY A 140 -15.52 13.74 2.66
CA GLY A 140 -16.08 14.04 3.97
C GLY A 140 -16.86 12.92 4.65
N LYS A 141 -16.92 11.73 4.04
CA LYS A 141 -17.64 10.55 4.57
C LYS A 141 -16.67 9.43 4.90
N LYS A 142 -17.00 8.65 5.93
CA LYS A 142 -16.26 7.40 6.24
C LYS A 142 -16.57 6.34 5.17
N TRP A 143 -15.50 5.67 4.72
CA TRP A 143 -15.62 4.60 3.75
C TRP A 143 -15.17 3.26 4.35
N ARG A 144 -16.06 2.24 4.25
CA ARG A 144 -15.82 0.91 4.79
C ARG A 144 -14.54 0.27 4.21
N GLY A 145 -14.29 0.45 2.92
CA GLY A 145 -13.08 -0.03 2.26
C GLY A 145 -11.81 0.59 2.83
N LEU A 146 -11.82 1.91 3.09
CA LEU A 146 -10.70 2.59 3.73
C LEU A 146 -10.50 2.12 5.18
N MET A 147 -11.57 1.91 5.93
CA MET A 147 -11.48 1.39 7.29
C MET A 147 -10.82 0.00 7.32
N SER A 148 -11.28 -0.92 6.45
CA SER A 148 -10.71 -2.26 6.34
C SER A 148 -9.23 -2.23 5.92
N ARG A 149 -8.89 -1.36 4.97
CA ARG A 149 -7.53 -1.16 4.50
C ARG A 149 -6.61 -0.69 5.62
N ARG A 150 -7.01 0.34 6.36
CA ARG A 150 -6.23 0.91 7.47
C ARG A 150 -6.06 -0.09 8.61
N GLU A 151 -7.03 -0.94 8.85
CA GLU A 151 -6.92 -2.00 9.85
C GLU A 151 -5.84 -3.02 9.47
N VAL A 152 -5.76 -3.42 8.21
CA VAL A 152 -4.70 -4.33 7.72
C VAL A 152 -3.33 -3.65 7.81
N GLU A 153 -3.21 -2.43 7.34
CA GLU A 153 -1.96 -1.66 7.39
C GLU A 153 -1.49 -1.46 8.83
N HIS A 154 -2.42 -1.16 9.74
CA HIS A 154 -2.10 -1.05 11.17
C HIS A 154 -1.60 -2.37 11.76
N GLN A 155 -2.25 -3.50 11.47
CA GLN A 155 -1.81 -4.82 11.95
C GLN A 155 -0.40 -5.16 11.44
N VAL A 156 -0.09 -4.84 10.18
CA VAL A 156 1.26 -5.06 9.62
C VAL A 156 2.28 -4.11 10.25
N CYS A 157 1.94 -2.84 10.44
CA CYS A 157 2.78 -1.86 11.10
C CYS A 157 3.16 -2.25 12.55
N MET A 158 2.23 -2.91 13.24
CA MET A 158 2.41 -3.37 14.63
C MET A 158 2.90 -4.82 14.74
N TRP A 159 3.27 -5.47 13.62
CA TRP A 159 3.55 -6.90 13.55
C TRP A 159 4.57 -7.39 14.57
N ASP A 160 5.67 -6.68 14.70
CA ASP A 160 6.77 -7.03 15.60
C ASP A 160 6.56 -6.57 17.06
N ARG A 161 5.36 -6.07 17.36
CA ARG A 161 4.97 -5.55 18.68
C ARG A 161 3.72 -6.24 19.26
N GLN A 162 3.33 -7.36 18.66
CA GLN A 162 2.21 -8.18 19.13
C GLN A 162 2.66 -9.26 20.11
#